data_c7ce0076d6826125271645fbae95e82b
#
_entry.id   c7ce0076d6826125271645fbae95e82b
#
_cell.length_a   1.000
_cell.length_b   1.000
_cell.length_c   1.000
_cell.angle_alpha   90.00
_cell.angle_beta   90.00
_cell.angle_gamma   90.00
#
_symmetry.space_group_name_H-M   'P 1'
#
loop_
_entity.id
_entity.type
_entity.pdbx_description
1 polymer ?
#
loop_
_entity_poly.entity_id
_entity_poly.type
_entity_poly.pdbx_seq_one_letter_code
_entity_poly.pdbx_strand_id
1 'polypeptide(L)'
;MNSISKIHIENGFYLFKLRNILENRKISINKLMKDTNTDFKVIKRLMNGDLVKIDIVVLARICDYLGCTVEDIVEYKLKDE
;
A
#
# COMPACT_ATOMS: atom_id res chain seq x y z
N MET A 1 1.15 -16.82 4.93
CA MET A 1 0.86 -15.77 5.94
C MET A 1 0.29 -14.55 5.24
N ASN A 2 -0.75 -13.97 5.83
CA ASN A 2 -1.42 -12.81 5.25
C ASN A 2 -0.66 -11.52 5.56
N SER A 3 -0.16 -10.84 4.53
CA SER A 3 0.62 -9.61 4.67
C SER A 3 -0.22 -8.36 4.35
N ILE A 4 -1.54 -8.46 4.51
CA ILE A 4 -2.46 -7.36 4.24
C ILE A 4 -2.85 -6.73 5.57
N SER A 5 -2.67 -5.40 5.67
CA SER A 5 -3.10 -4.66 6.86
C SER A 5 -4.54 -4.22 6.69
N LYS A 6 -5.36 -4.45 7.72
CA LYS A 6 -6.79 -4.17 7.69
C LYS A 6 -7.12 -3.13 8.76
N ILE A 7 -7.68 -2.00 8.34
CA ILE A 7 -8.01 -0.89 9.24
C ILE A 7 -9.50 -0.60 9.16
N HIS A 8 -10.20 -0.75 10.29
CA HIS A 8 -11.65 -0.49 10.36
C HIS A 8 -11.92 1.00 10.56
N ILE A 9 -12.66 1.59 9.63
CA ILE A 9 -13.06 3.00 9.68
C ILE A 9 -14.47 3.11 9.15
N GLU A 10 -15.31 3.84 9.89
CA GLU A 10 -16.72 4.02 9.53
C GLU A 10 -17.43 2.68 9.44
N ASN A 11 -18.21 2.46 8.39
CA ASN A 11 -18.98 1.23 8.22
C ASN A 11 -18.26 0.18 7.39
N GLY A 12 -16.94 0.31 7.26
CA GLY A 12 -16.17 -0.59 6.45
C GLY A 12 -14.74 -0.73 6.93
N PHE A 13 -13.87 -1.03 6.00
CA PHE A 13 -12.47 -1.19 6.33
C PHE A 13 -11.59 -1.00 5.10
N TYR A 14 -10.38 -0.51 5.35
CA TYR A 14 -9.33 -0.44 4.32
C TYR A 14 -8.50 -1.70 4.35
N LEU A 15 -8.07 -2.13 3.18
CA LEU A 15 -7.07 -3.17 3.02
C LEU A 15 -5.84 -2.53 2.38
N PHE A 16 -4.70 -2.61 3.08
CA PHE A 16 -3.42 -2.11 2.57
C PHE A 16 -2.60 -3.31 2.14
N LYS A 17 -2.42 -3.47 0.83
CA LYS A 17 -1.90 -4.70 0.24
C LYS A 17 -0.49 -4.58 -0.32
N LEU A 18 0.17 -3.44 -0.14
CA LEU A 18 1.49 -3.21 -0.72
C LEU A 18 2.52 -4.24 -0.23
N ARG A 19 2.54 -4.54 1.07
CA ARG A 19 3.48 -5.53 1.60
C ARG A 19 3.31 -6.89 0.91
N ASN A 20 2.08 -7.30 0.69
CA ASN A 20 1.77 -8.56 0.03
C ASN A 20 2.29 -8.58 -1.40
N ILE A 21 2.13 -7.46 -2.13
CA ILE A 21 2.62 -7.35 -3.50
C ILE A 21 4.15 -7.48 -3.52
N LEU A 22 4.83 -6.77 -2.63
CA LEU A 22 6.30 -6.80 -2.58
C LEU A 22 6.81 -8.20 -2.26
N GLU A 23 6.18 -8.88 -1.32
CA GLU A 23 6.58 -10.25 -0.95
C GLU A 23 6.36 -11.21 -2.11
N ASN A 24 5.22 -11.12 -2.78
CA ASN A 24 4.93 -12.00 -3.90
C ASN A 24 5.88 -11.79 -5.08
N ARG A 25 6.32 -10.56 -5.29
CA ARG A 25 7.24 -10.23 -6.38
C ARG A 25 8.71 -10.27 -5.96
N LYS A 26 8.97 -10.56 -4.69
CA LYS A 26 10.32 -10.61 -4.11
C LYS A 26 11.06 -9.29 -4.30
N ILE A 27 10.34 -8.19 -4.11
CA ILE A 27 10.91 -6.84 -4.15
C ILE A 27 11.14 -6.37 -2.73
N SER A 28 12.37 -5.98 -2.41
CA SER A 28 12.68 -5.47 -1.07
C SER A 28 12.18 -4.04 -0.91
N ILE A 29 11.96 -3.64 0.35
CA ILE A 29 11.58 -2.26 0.66
C ILE A 29 12.67 -1.30 0.19
N ASN A 30 13.94 -1.66 0.38
CA ASN A 30 15.05 -0.83 -0.04
C ASN A 30 15.05 -0.59 -1.55
N LYS A 31 14.75 -1.63 -2.32
CA LYS A 31 14.69 -1.49 -3.77
C LYS A 31 13.52 -0.59 -4.18
N LEU A 32 12.36 -0.75 -3.55
CA LEU A 32 11.20 0.10 -3.82
C LEU A 32 11.51 1.56 -3.50
N MET A 33 12.14 1.81 -2.34
CA MET A 33 12.53 3.16 -1.93
C MET A 33 13.44 3.80 -2.97
N LYS A 34 14.46 3.07 -3.39
CA LYS A 34 15.46 3.57 -4.33
C LYS A 34 14.84 3.84 -5.70
N ASP A 35 14.09 2.89 -6.21
CA ASP A 35 13.57 2.96 -7.58
C ASP A 35 12.42 3.95 -7.72
N THR A 36 11.68 4.20 -6.65
CA THR A 36 10.58 5.18 -6.66
C THR A 36 10.98 6.50 -6.02
N ASN A 37 12.21 6.60 -5.53
CA ASN A 37 12.68 7.79 -4.82
C ASN A 37 11.73 8.20 -3.71
N THR A 38 11.34 7.23 -2.88
CA THR A 38 10.37 7.42 -1.82
C THR A 38 10.98 7.07 -0.48
N ASP A 39 10.69 7.89 0.54
CA ASP A 39 11.21 7.72 1.88
C ASP A 39 10.63 6.47 2.55
N PHE A 40 11.44 5.84 3.41
CA PHE A 40 11.05 4.64 4.14
C PHE A 40 9.79 4.86 4.98
N LYS A 41 9.69 6.00 5.65
CA LYS A 41 8.53 6.30 6.50
C LYS A 41 7.23 6.30 5.71
N VAL A 42 7.27 6.86 4.51
CA VAL A 42 6.09 6.94 3.65
C VAL A 42 5.66 5.54 3.21
N ILE A 43 6.61 4.73 2.77
CA ILE A 43 6.33 3.36 2.35
C ILE A 43 5.81 2.53 3.53
N LYS A 44 6.45 2.65 4.68
CA LYS A 44 6.05 1.91 5.88
C LYS A 44 4.63 2.24 6.30
N ARG A 45 4.27 3.54 6.29
CA ARG A 45 2.92 3.96 6.63
C ARG A 45 1.90 3.41 5.64
N LEU A 46 2.23 3.43 4.37
CA LEU A 46 1.34 2.89 3.34
C LEU A 46 1.18 1.37 3.49
N MET A 47 2.25 0.67 3.86
CA MET A 47 2.18 -0.77 4.07
C MET A 47 1.34 -1.15 5.29
N ASN A 48 1.44 -0.37 6.35
CA ASN A 48 0.79 -0.67 7.63
C ASN A 48 -0.59 -0.01 7.78
N GLY A 49 -0.94 0.89 6.89
CA GLY A 49 -2.18 1.64 7.01
C GLY A 49 -2.14 2.69 8.10
N ASP A 50 -0.96 3.09 8.53
CA ASP A 50 -0.77 4.08 9.60
C ASP A 50 -0.66 5.48 8.99
N LEU A 51 -1.75 5.95 8.41
CA LEU A 51 -1.78 7.26 7.77
C LEU A 51 -3.22 7.78 7.73
N VAL A 52 -3.35 9.10 7.77
CA VAL A 52 -4.63 9.80 7.64
C VAL A 52 -4.81 10.31 6.22
N LYS A 53 -3.70 10.65 5.57
CA LYS A 53 -3.70 11.19 4.22
C LYS A 53 -2.78 10.38 3.32
N ILE A 54 -3.15 10.23 2.06
CA ILE A 54 -2.32 9.57 1.07
C ILE A 54 -1.77 10.62 0.11
N ASP A 55 -0.44 10.58 -0.10
CA ASP A 55 0.21 11.41 -1.11
C ASP A 55 -0.01 10.75 -2.47
N ILE A 56 -0.82 11.39 -3.31
CA ILE A 56 -1.17 10.81 -4.61
C ILE A 56 0.01 10.74 -5.56
N VAL A 57 1.03 11.58 -5.38
CA VAL A 57 2.23 11.52 -6.21
C VAL A 57 3.04 10.26 -5.88
N VAL A 58 3.22 9.99 -4.59
CA VAL A 58 3.90 8.77 -4.14
C VAL A 58 3.14 7.54 -4.62
N LEU A 59 1.82 7.56 -4.44
CA LEU A 59 0.98 6.43 -4.86
C LEU A 59 1.11 6.19 -6.37
N ALA A 60 1.13 7.26 -7.17
CA ALA A 60 1.30 7.15 -8.61
C ALA A 60 2.66 6.55 -8.98
N ARG A 61 3.74 6.97 -8.30
CA ARG A 61 5.07 6.42 -8.53
C ARG A 61 5.12 4.92 -8.27
N ILE A 62 4.49 4.49 -7.18
CA ILE A 62 4.48 3.07 -6.81
C ILE A 62 3.64 2.27 -7.81
N CYS A 63 2.47 2.78 -8.19
CA CYS A 63 1.62 2.12 -9.18
C CYS A 63 2.34 1.98 -10.52
N ASP A 64 3.00 3.04 -10.95
CA ASP A 64 3.73 3.07 -12.20
C ASP A 64 4.89 2.07 -12.17
N TYR A 65 5.64 2.07 -11.08
CA TYR A 65 6.79 1.17 -10.90
C TYR A 65 6.35 -0.30 -10.90
N LEU A 66 5.29 -0.61 -10.20
CA LEU A 66 4.79 -1.99 -10.07
C LEU A 66 3.87 -2.40 -11.23
N GLY A 67 3.46 -1.45 -12.06
CA GLY A 67 2.52 -1.74 -13.14
C GLY A 67 1.17 -2.19 -12.63
N CYS A 68 0.67 -1.56 -11.57
CA CYS A 68 -0.59 -1.94 -10.94
C CYS A 68 -1.49 -0.72 -10.76
N THR A 69 -2.71 -0.97 -10.27
CA THR A 69 -3.68 0.09 -10.00
C THR A 69 -3.66 0.48 -8.52
N VAL A 70 -4.31 1.60 -8.20
CA VAL A 70 -4.46 2.02 -6.80
C VAL A 70 -5.19 0.95 -6.01
N GLU A 71 -6.21 0.33 -6.59
CA GLU A 71 -7.00 -0.71 -5.93
C GLU A 71 -6.16 -1.93 -5.56
N ASP A 72 -5.09 -2.20 -6.32
CA ASP A 72 -4.18 -3.29 -5.99
C ASP A 72 -3.38 -2.99 -4.71
N ILE A 73 -3.19 -1.72 -4.39
CA ILE A 73 -2.39 -1.27 -3.24
C ILE A 73 -3.26 -0.99 -2.04
N VAL A 74 -4.35 -0.24 -2.22
CA VAL A 74 -5.26 0.09 -1.12
C VAL A 74 -6.70 0.03 -1.61
N GLU A 75 -7.55 -0.61 -0.82
CA GLU A 75 -8.95 -0.85 -1.18
C GLU A 75 -9.83 -0.59 0.03
N TYR A 76 -11.00 -0.01 -0.19
CA TYR A 76 -12.00 0.17 0.88
C TYR A 76 -13.21 -0.71 0.58
N LYS A 77 -13.65 -1.47 1.58
CA LYS A 77 -14.82 -2.33 1.44
C LYS A 77 -15.84 -2.03 2.52
N LEU A 78 -17.10 -2.07 2.16
CA LEU A 78 -18.18 -1.96 3.12
C LEU A 78 -18.34 -3.28 3.87
N LYS A 79 -18.70 -3.16 5.15
CA LYS A 79 -18.73 -4.31 6.06
C LYS A 79 -19.73 -5.38 5.65
N ASP A 80 -20.81 -4.98 5.01
CA ASP A 80 -21.91 -5.87 4.63
C ASP A 80 -21.79 -6.46 3.23
N GLU A 81 -20.61 -6.36 2.63
CA GLU A 81 -20.39 -6.94 1.30
C GLU A 81 -19.56 -8.21 1.37
#